data_737388fce63b30d28748e1415a11363e
#
_entry.id   737388fce63b30d28748e1415a11363e
#
_cell.length_a   1.000
_cell.length_b   1.000
_cell.length_c   1.000
_cell.angle_alpha   90.00
_cell.angle_beta   90.00
_cell.angle_gamma   90.00
#
_symmetry.space_group_name_H-M   'P 1'
#
loop_
_entity.id
_entity.type
_entity.pdbx_description
1 polymer ?
#
loop_
_entity_poly.entity_id
_entity_poly.type
_entity_poly.pdbx_seq_one_letter_code
_entity_poly.pdbx_strand_id
1 'polypeptide(L)'
;MLTILLAQANLVITLRFLSKLILVLFVLPVASHLLLRAHVSPLAKDLLLARCCIVITAVGAFGIASAATPAVLVVFLVPFAFLEGFNATVKSFLAQLAGGGRTAIVFTAVGVLENVGVLLAGPAIAGTFSVGLRWGEQWYGLPFAVAGAMFSVAAVMVLSIRIYSEDAAERE
;
A
#
# COMPACT_ATOMS: atom_id res chain seq x y z
N MET A 1 14.20 -13.82 28.88
CA MET A 1 14.35 -13.94 27.44
C MET A 1 13.02 -13.70 26.70
N LEU A 2 11.94 -14.36 27.08
CA LEU A 2 10.60 -14.19 26.46
C LEU A 2 10.07 -12.74 26.55
N THR A 3 10.24 -12.08 27.68
CA THR A 3 9.79 -10.69 27.90
C THR A 3 10.51 -9.68 27.01
N ILE A 4 11.78 -9.88 26.73
CA ILE A 4 12.57 -9.00 25.83
C ILE A 4 12.11 -9.19 24.39
N LEU A 5 11.85 -10.41 23.94
CA LEU A 5 11.32 -10.70 22.60
C LEU A 5 9.91 -10.12 22.42
N LEU A 6 9.05 -10.23 23.43
CA LEU A 6 7.71 -9.63 23.41
C LEU A 6 7.77 -8.10 23.38
N ALA A 7 8.69 -7.50 24.14
CA ALA A 7 8.89 -6.04 24.12
C ALA A 7 9.36 -5.55 22.75
N GLN A 8 10.28 -6.24 22.10
CA GLN A 8 10.74 -5.91 20.75
C GLN A 8 9.62 -6.06 19.70
N ALA A 9 8.83 -7.14 19.77
CA ALA A 9 7.70 -7.32 18.89
C ALA A 9 6.65 -6.21 19.05
N ASN A 10 6.31 -5.85 20.29
CA ASN A 10 5.38 -4.75 20.57
C ASN A 10 5.89 -3.40 20.06
N LEU A 11 7.20 -3.15 20.16
CA LEU A 11 7.82 -1.92 19.69
C LEU A 11 7.69 -1.80 18.16
N VAL A 12 7.93 -2.88 17.41
CA VAL A 12 7.77 -2.92 15.95
C VAL A 12 6.32 -2.69 15.56
N ILE A 13 5.37 -3.32 16.26
CA ILE A 13 3.93 -3.15 16.01
C ILE A 13 3.51 -1.69 16.28
N THR A 14 3.93 -1.12 17.40
CA THR A 14 3.63 0.28 17.77
C THR A 14 4.20 1.25 16.73
N LEU A 15 5.44 1.04 16.30
CA LEU A 15 6.09 1.86 15.29
C LEU A 15 5.35 1.79 13.95
N ARG A 16 4.88 0.60 13.57
CA ARG A 16 4.06 0.42 12.37
C ARG A 16 2.76 1.21 12.45
N PHE A 17 2.02 1.13 13.57
CA PHE A 17 0.78 1.89 13.74
C PHE A 17 1.03 3.40 13.78
N LEU A 18 2.09 3.85 14.44
CA LEU A 18 2.48 5.26 14.48
C LEU A 18 2.83 5.78 13.09
N SER A 19 3.60 5.02 12.31
CA SER A 19 3.94 5.37 10.92
C SER A 19 2.70 5.50 10.04
N LYS A 20 1.72 4.58 10.18
CA LYS A 20 0.42 4.65 9.50
C LYS A 20 -0.35 5.93 9.88
N LEU A 21 -0.42 6.24 11.17
CA LEU A 21 -1.15 7.38 11.67
C LEU A 21 -0.56 8.70 11.16
N ILE A 22 0.76 8.84 11.22
CA ILE A 22 1.46 10.01 10.69
C ILE A 22 1.23 10.14 9.18
N LEU A 23 1.32 9.05 8.44
CA LEU A 23 1.14 9.05 6.99
C LEU A 23 -0.27 9.48 6.60
N VAL A 24 -1.30 8.88 7.19
CA VAL A 24 -2.70 9.16 6.84
C VAL A 24 -3.12 10.55 7.32
N LEU A 25 -2.64 10.99 8.49
CA LEU A 25 -3.09 12.24 9.10
C LEU A 25 -2.32 13.47 8.58
N PHE A 26 -1.04 13.32 8.24
CA PHE A 26 -0.18 14.44 7.83
C PHE A 26 0.28 14.34 6.38
N VAL A 27 0.87 13.22 5.98
CA VAL A 27 1.51 13.09 4.65
C VAL A 27 0.48 13.14 3.53
N LEU A 28 -0.61 12.37 3.64
CA LEU A 28 -1.66 12.35 2.62
C LEU A 28 -2.36 13.71 2.45
N PRO A 29 -2.86 14.38 3.51
CA PRO A 29 -3.52 15.67 3.37
C PRO A 29 -2.58 16.75 2.83
N VAL A 30 -1.32 16.79 3.30
CA VAL A 30 -0.32 17.75 2.81
C VAL A 30 -0.02 17.51 1.32
N ALA A 31 0.24 16.28 0.91
CA ALA A 31 0.50 15.94 -0.49
C ALA A 31 -0.72 16.24 -1.37
N SER A 32 -1.92 15.92 -0.90
CA SER A 32 -3.18 16.24 -1.58
C SER A 32 -3.37 17.75 -1.74
N HIS A 33 -3.11 18.53 -0.69
CA HIS A 33 -3.24 19.98 -0.73
C HIS A 33 -2.23 20.65 -1.66
N LEU A 34 -0.99 20.16 -1.67
CA LEU A 34 0.05 20.66 -2.58
C LEU A 34 -0.30 20.38 -4.06
N LEU A 35 -0.81 19.20 -4.35
CA LEU A 35 -1.23 18.83 -5.72
C LEU A 35 -2.45 19.64 -6.19
N LEU A 36 -3.40 19.92 -5.31
CA LEU A 36 -4.54 20.78 -5.62
C LEU A 36 -4.11 22.22 -5.88
N ARG A 37 -3.12 22.75 -5.13
CA ARG A 37 -2.53 24.06 -5.40
C ARG A 37 -1.82 24.16 -6.74
N ALA A 38 -1.30 23.02 -7.25
CA ALA A 38 -0.68 22.92 -8.57
C ALA A 38 -1.71 22.78 -9.73
N HIS A 39 -3.00 23.08 -9.49
CA HIS A 39 -4.10 22.98 -10.47
C HIS A 39 -4.27 21.59 -11.08
N VAL A 40 -3.88 20.52 -10.37
CA VAL A 40 -4.12 19.15 -10.78
C VAL A 40 -5.58 18.78 -10.50
N SER A 41 -6.26 18.19 -11.49
CA SER A 41 -7.66 17.75 -11.30
C SER A 41 -7.77 16.73 -10.14
N PRO A 42 -8.88 16.73 -9.39
CA PRO A 42 -9.04 15.83 -8.24
C PRO A 42 -8.81 14.36 -8.58
N LEU A 43 -9.25 13.94 -9.76
CA LEU A 43 -9.10 12.56 -10.26
C LEU A 43 -7.62 12.23 -10.56
N ALA A 44 -6.92 13.13 -11.27
CA ALA A 44 -5.50 12.95 -11.59
C ALA A 44 -4.62 12.98 -10.33
N LYS A 45 -4.95 13.82 -9.36
CA LYS A 45 -4.29 13.88 -8.06
C LYS A 45 -4.32 12.53 -7.34
N ASP A 46 -5.52 11.92 -7.21
CA ASP A 46 -5.68 10.66 -6.51
C ASP A 46 -4.97 9.52 -7.23
N LEU A 47 -4.99 9.49 -8.55
CA LEU A 47 -4.22 8.51 -9.33
C LEU A 47 -2.71 8.70 -9.16
N LEU A 48 -2.21 9.93 -9.16
CA LEU A 48 -0.79 10.22 -8.95
C LEU A 48 -0.34 9.79 -7.56
N LEU A 49 -1.12 10.11 -6.53
CA LEU A 49 -0.85 9.67 -5.15
C LEU A 49 -0.85 8.15 -5.04
N ALA A 50 -1.83 7.47 -5.64
CA ALA A 50 -1.88 6.01 -5.65
C ALA A 50 -0.63 5.39 -6.31
N ARG A 51 -0.18 5.96 -7.44
CA ARG A 51 1.05 5.52 -8.13
C ARG A 51 2.29 5.65 -7.24
N CYS A 52 2.47 6.81 -6.63
CA CYS A 52 3.60 7.04 -5.71
C CYS A 52 3.55 6.07 -4.52
N CYS A 53 2.37 5.92 -3.90
CA CYS A 53 2.22 5.06 -2.74
C CYS A 53 2.51 3.60 -3.04
N ILE A 54 2.00 3.05 -4.15
CA ILE A 54 2.20 1.62 -4.47
C ILE A 54 3.66 1.31 -4.81
N VAL A 55 4.36 2.22 -5.52
CA VAL A 55 5.79 2.06 -5.83
C VAL A 55 6.61 2.09 -4.54
N ILE A 56 6.37 3.06 -3.67
CA ILE A 56 7.07 3.18 -2.37
C ILE A 56 6.80 1.92 -1.51
N THR A 57 5.56 1.41 -1.51
CA THR A 57 5.19 0.19 -0.80
C THR A 57 5.94 -1.03 -1.33
N ALA A 58 6.06 -1.18 -2.65
CA ALA A 58 6.80 -2.28 -3.27
C ALA A 58 8.29 -2.24 -2.87
N VAL A 59 8.91 -1.06 -2.89
CA VAL A 59 10.29 -0.87 -2.42
C VAL A 59 10.41 -1.23 -0.94
N GLY A 60 9.45 -0.79 -0.11
CA GLY A 60 9.39 -1.15 1.31
C GLY A 60 9.32 -2.66 1.54
N ALA A 61 8.46 -3.37 0.77
CA ALA A 61 8.31 -4.82 0.88
C ALA A 61 9.60 -5.57 0.54
N PHE A 62 10.27 -5.22 -0.57
CA PHE A 62 11.56 -5.82 -0.92
C PHE A 62 12.67 -5.45 0.07
N GLY A 63 12.65 -4.23 0.60
CA GLY A 63 13.58 -3.83 1.66
C GLY A 63 13.42 -4.64 2.94
N ILE A 64 12.18 -4.93 3.36
CA ILE A 64 11.90 -5.82 4.49
C ILE A 64 12.36 -7.25 4.16
N ALA A 65 12.09 -7.73 2.94
CA ALA A 65 12.48 -9.07 2.51
C ALA A 65 14.00 -9.29 2.57
N SER A 66 14.79 -8.26 2.29
CA SER A 66 16.26 -8.27 2.30
C SER A 66 16.88 -7.85 3.64
N ALA A 67 16.06 -7.55 4.66
CA ALA A 67 16.54 -7.03 5.94
C ALA A 67 17.32 -8.10 6.73
N ALA A 68 18.63 -7.97 6.80
CA ALA A 68 19.51 -8.84 7.60
C ALA A 68 19.56 -8.43 9.08
N THR A 69 19.15 -7.21 9.42
CA THR A 69 19.19 -6.69 10.79
C THR A 69 17.87 -6.05 11.19
N PRO A 70 17.49 -6.07 12.48
CA PRO A 70 16.27 -5.43 12.96
C PRO A 70 16.21 -3.93 12.64
N ALA A 71 17.36 -3.25 12.62
CA ALA A 71 17.42 -1.83 12.30
C ALA A 71 17.02 -1.56 10.84
N VAL A 72 17.50 -2.36 9.91
CA VAL A 72 17.12 -2.28 8.48
C VAL A 72 15.65 -2.57 8.27
N LEU A 73 15.11 -3.57 8.98
CA LEU A 73 13.68 -3.88 8.97
C LEU A 73 12.84 -2.66 9.39
N VAL A 74 13.20 -1.99 10.48
CA VAL A 74 12.50 -0.79 10.98
C VAL A 74 12.54 0.34 9.95
N VAL A 75 13.67 0.57 9.29
CA VAL A 75 13.79 1.61 8.24
C VAL A 75 12.83 1.33 7.09
N PHE A 76 12.73 0.09 6.61
CA PHE A 76 11.84 -0.27 5.51
C PHE A 76 10.37 -0.43 5.91
N LEU A 77 10.07 -0.47 7.20
CA LEU A 77 8.69 -0.44 7.70
C LEU A 77 7.98 0.89 7.37
N VAL A 78 8.73 1.99 7.34
CA VAL A 78 8.19 3.32 7.02
C VAL A 78 7.67 3.38 5.57
N PRO A 79 8.48 3.08 4.52
CA PRO A 79 7.94 3.04 3.17
C PRO A 79 6.85 1.97 2.97
N PHE A 80 6.92 0.85 3.67
CA PHE A 80 5.85 -0.16 3.63
C PHE A 80 4.51 0.35 4.18
N ALA A 81 4.52 1.31 5.11
CA ALA A 81 3.29 1.92 5.63
C ALA A 81 2.50 2.70 4.57
N PHE A 82 3.12 3.09 3.43
CA PHE A 82 2.44 3.76 2.32
C PHE A 82 1.35 2.91 1.65
N LEU A 83 1.28 1.62 1.94
CA LEU A 83 0.15 0.76 1.55
C LEU A 83 -1.21 1.33 2.01
N GLU A 84 -1.27 1.92 3.19
CA GLU A 84 -2.50 2.57 3.70
C GLU A 84 -2.85 3.82 2.89
N GLY A 85 -1.83 4.56 2.46
CA GLY A 85 -2.01 5.69 1.56
C GLY A 85 -2.55 5.27 0.20
N PHE A 86 -2.04 4.18 -0.35
CA PHE A 86 -2.57 3.58 -1.57
C PHE A 86 -4.04 3.20 -1.43
N ASN A 87 -4.40 2.47 -0.37
CA ASN A 87 -5.79 2.07 -0.12
C ASN A 87 -6.73 3.28 -0.01
N ALA A 88 -6.32 4.32 0.70
CA ALA A 88 -7.12 5.53 0.87
C ALA A 88 -7.32 6.28 -0.45
N THR A 89 -6.26 6.44 -1.24
CA THR A 89 -6.31 7.16 -2.52
C THR A 89 -7.07 6.40 -3.59
N VAL A 90 -6.95 5.08 -3.65
CA VAL A 90 -7.74 4.24 -4.58
C VAL A 90 -9.22 4.31 -4.24
N LYS A 91 -9.60 4.26 -2.96
CA LYS A 91 -11.00 4.42 -2.54
C LYS A 91 -11.55 5.79 -2.90
N SER A 92 -10.77 6.86 -2.70
CA SER A 92 -11.15 8.22 -3.13
C SER A 92 -11.36 8.31 -4.64
N PHE A 93 -10.43 7.76 -5.41
CA PHE A 93 -10.50 7.70 -6.87
C PHE A 93 -11.76 6.95 -7.35
N LEU A 94 -12.04 5.78 -6.78
CA LEU A 94 -13.22 4.99 -7.12
C LEU A 94 -14.53 5.70 -6.75
N ALA A 95 -14.56 6.43 -5.62
CA ALA A 95 -15.72 7.22 -5.21
C ALA A 95 -16.05 8.32 -6.24
N GLN A 96 -15.02 8.99 -6.75
CA GLN A 96 -15.19 10.04 -7.77
C GLN A 96 -15.69 9.44 -9.11
N LEU A 97 -15.15 8.29 -9.53
CA LEU A 97 -15.59 7.62 -10.75
C LEU A 97 -17.02 7.07 -10.67
N ALA A 98 -17.44 6.61 -9.49
CA ALA A 98 -18.75 6.00 -9.32
C ALA A 98 -19.91 7.00 -9.40
N GLY A 99 -19.66 8.29 -9.14
CA GLY A 99 -20.72 9.30 -9.03
C GLY A 99 -21.66 9.02 -7.85
N GLY A 100 -22.48 10.01 -7.46
CA GLY A 100 -23.25 9.96 -6.21
C GLY A 100 -24.24 8.78 -6.04
N GLY A 101 -24.76 8.19 -7.13
CA GLY A 101 -25.78 7.15 -7.05
C GLY A 101 -25.25 5.70 -6.98
N ARG A 102 -23.99 5.45 -7.37
CA ARG A 102 -23.41 4.09 -7.47
C ARG A 102 -22.28 3.84 -6.48
N THR A 103 -21.92 4.81 -5.68
CA THR A 103 -20.81 4.76 -4.73
C THR A 103 -20.96 3.58 -3.75
N ALA A 104 -22.16 3.36 -3.22
CA ALA A 104 -22.43 2.25 -2.30
C ALA A 104 -22.14 0.88 -2.93
N ILE A 105 -22.56 0.65 -4.18
CA ILE A 105 -22.34 -0.60 -4.90
C ILE A 105 -20.85 -0.84 -5.11
N VAL A 106 -20.11 0.19 -5.53
CA VAL A 106 -18.67 0.11 -5.76
C VAL A 106 -17.93 -0.22 -4.46
N PHE A 107 -18.25 0.46 -3.35
CA PHE A 107 -17.62 0.19 -2.06
C PHE A 107 -17.96 -1.20 -1.52
N THR A 108 -19.18 -1.69 -1.74
CA THR A 108 -19.56 -3.06 -1.37
C THR A 108 -18.72 -4.08 -2.18
N ALA A 109 -18.60 -3.88 -3.48
CA ALA A 109 -17.80 -4.76 -4.32
C ALA A 109 -16.32 -4.76 -3.90
N VAL A 110 -15.73 -3.59 -3.64
CA VAL A 110 -14.36 -3.46 -3.12
C VAL A 110 -14.22 -4.17 -1.78
N GLY A 111 -15.16 -3.98 -0.85
CA GLY A 111 -15.14 -4.65 0.45
C GLY A 111 -15.19 -6.18 0.35
N VAL A 112 -15.99 -6.72 -0.58
CA VAL A 112 -16.03 -8.17 -0.83
C VAL A 112 -14.67 -8.64 -1.36
N LEU A 113 -14.07 -7.94 -2.33
CA LEU A 113 -12.74 -8.28 -2.87
C LEU A 113 -11.65 -8.18 -1.79
N GLU A 114 -11.68 -7.15 -0.95
CA GLU A 114 -10.75 -7.02 0.17
C GLU A 114 -10.87 -8.22 1.13
N ASN A 115 -12.08 -8.64 1.48
CA ASN A 115 -12.29 -9.79 2.37
C ASN A 115 -11.80 -11.10 1.73
N VAL A 116 -12.07 -11.33 0.45
CA VAL A 116 -11.53 -12.48 -0.28
C VAL A 116 -10.00 -12.45 -0.27
N GLY A 117 -9.41 -11.27 -0.52
CA GLY A 117 -7.96 -11.07 -0.44
C GLY A 117 -7.38 -11.44 0.93
N VAL A 118 -8.01 -11.01 2.02
CA VAL A 118 -7.60 -11.33 3.40
C VAL A 118 -7.67 -12.84 3.67
N LEU A 119 -8.74 -13.50 3.23
CA LEU A 119 -8.90 -14.95 3.37
C LEU A 119 -7.79 -15.74 2.66
N LEU A 120 -7.39 -15.29 1.49
CA LEU A 120 -6.31 -15.93 0.71
C LEU A 120 -4.91 -15.58 1.24
N ALA A 121 -4.74 -14.37 1.79
CA ALA A 121 -3.45 -13.89 2.27
C ALA A 121 -2.92 -14.70 3.46
N GLY A 122 -3.80 -15.14 4.38
CA GLY A 122 -3.39 -15.93 5.55
C GLY A 122 -2.65 -17.22 5.16
N PRO A 123 -3.29 -18.14 4.42
CA PRO A 123 -2.65 -19.36 3.94
C PRO A 123 -1.41 -19.11 3.05
N ALA A 124 -1.46 -18.07 2.20
CA ALA A 124 -0.33 -17.72 1.34
C ALA A 124 0.90 -17.28 2.15
N ILE A 125 0.71 -16.42 3.17
CA ILE A 125 1.79 -15.99 4.06
C ILE A 125 2.33 -17.18 4.86
N ALA A 126 1.45 -18.03 5.42
CA ALA A 126 1.86 -19.19 6.16
C ALA A 126 2.64 -20.18 5.30
N GLY A 127 2.18 -20.42 4.07
CA GLY A 127 2.85 -21.27 3.09
C GLY A 127 4.24 -20.77 2.70
N THR A 128 4.34 -19.52 2.31
CA THR A 128 5.61 -18.88 1.93
C THR A 128 6.59 -18.81 3.11
N PHE A 129 6.10 -18.56 4.32
CA PHE A 129 6.93 -18.58 5.52
C PHE A 129 7.44 -19.98 5.83
N SER A 130 6.61 -21.03 5.72
CA SER A 130 7.02 -22.42 5.93
C SER A 130 8.09 -22.89 4.93
N VAL A 131 7.98 -22.45 3.67
CA VAL A 131 9.00 -22.70 2.64
C VAL A 131 10.30 -21.95 2.98
N GLY A 132 10.21 -20.68 3.37
CA GLY A 132 11.37 -19.89 3.78
C GLY A 132 12.14 -20.53 4.95
N LEU A 133 11.43 -21.05 5.95
CA LEU A 133 12.04 -21.77 7.08
C LEU A 133 12.81 -23.02 6.64
N ARG A 134 12.31 -23.75 5.62
CA ARG A 134 12.99 -24.95 5.09
C ARG A 134 14.25 -24.62 4.28
N TRP A 135 14.29 -23.45 3.66
CA TRP A 135 15.42 -23.02 2.83
C TRP A 135 16.54 -22.35 3.65
N GLY A 136 16.28 -22.01 4.91
CA GLY A 136 17.26 -21.47 5.84
C GLY A 136 17.09 -19.99 6.15
N GLU A 137 17.96 -19.46 7.01
CA GLU A 137 17.82 -18.12 7.59
C GLU A 137 17.75 -16.97 6.58
N GLN A 138 18.41 -17.13 5.44
CA GLN A 138 18.41 -16.12 4.36
C GLN A 138 17.02 -15.93 3.72
N TRP A 139 16.10 -16.88 3.90
CA TRP A 139 14.79 -16.91 3.27
C TRP A 139 13.63 -16.56 4.21
N TYR A 140 13.90 -16.10 5.43
CA TYR A 140 12.86 -15.65 6.37
C TYR A 140 12.03 -14.49 5.84
N GLY A 141 12.61 -13.68 4.95
CA GLY A 141 11.92 -12.57 4.27
C GLY A 141 11.05 -12.99 3.07
N LEU A 142 10.98 -14.28 2.72
CA LEU A 142 10.25 -14.77 1.54
C LEU A 142 8.80 -14.27 1.44
N PRO A 143 7.98 -14.24 2.50
CA PRO A 143 6.61 -13.69 2.43
C PRO A 143 6.57 -12.24 1.96
N PHE A 144 7.54 -11.42 2.40
CA PHE A 144 7.64 -10.02 1.99
C PHE A 144 8.15 -9.87 0.56
N ALA A 145 9.02 -10.76 0.10
CA ALA A 145 9.45 -10.80 -1.31
C ALA A 145 8.28 -11.12 -2.24
N VAL A 146 7.45 -12.10 -1.89
CA VAL A 146 6.23 -12.43 -2.64
C VAL A 146 5.24 -11.27 -2.61
N ALA A 147 5.00 -10.65 -1.45
CA ALA A 147 4.17 -9.46 -1.34
C ALA A 147 4.71 -8.30 -2.20
N GLY A 148 6.03 -8.07 -2.20
CA GLY A 148 6.68 -7.06 -3.03
C GLY A 148 6.49 -7.33 -4.53
N ALA A 149 6.57 -8.59 -4.97
CA ALA A 149 6.27 -8.97 -6.34
C ALA A 149 4.81 -8.67 -6.72
N MET A 150 3.84 -9.00 -5.85
CA MET A 150 2.43 -8.67 -6.06
C MET A 150 2.19 -7.15 -6.12
N PHE A 151 2.82 -6.38 -5.23
CA PHE A 151 2.73 -4.91 -5.27
C PHE A 151 3.38 -4.34 -6.54
N SER A 152 4.44 -4.96 -7.05
CA SER A 152 5.06 -4.55 -8.32
C SER A 152 4.12 -4.76 -9.50
N VAL A 153 3.40 -5.90 -9.54
CA VAL A 153 2.37 -6.14 -10.55
C VAL A 153 1.25 -5.12 -10.43
N ALA A 154 0.76 -4.85 -9.22
CA ALA A 154 -0.24 -3.82 -8.99
C ALA A 154 0.26 -2.42 -9.39
N ALA A 155 1.52 -2.10 -9.13
CA ALA A 155 2.13 -0.84 -9.56
C ALA A 155 2.15 -0.70 -11.09
N VAL A 156 2.53 -1.74 -11.82
CA VAL A 156 2.49 -1.75 -13.30
C VAL A 156 1.06 -1.53 -13.80
N MET A 157 0.07 -2.20 -13.22
CA MET A 157 -1.33 -2.01 -13.58
C MET A 157 -1.79 -0.57 -13.35
N VAL A 158 -1.51 0.02 -12.18
CA VAL A 158 -1.92 1.39 -11.83
C VAL A 158 -1.17 2.43 -12.67
N LEU A 159 0.10 2.19 -12.99
CA LEU A 159 0.88 3.05 -13.89
C LEU A 159 0.35 3.03 -15.34
N SER A 160 -0.24 1.92 -15.77
CA SER A 160 -0.83 1.76 -17.10
C SER A 160 -2.18 2.48 -17.27
N ILE A 161 -2.88 2.83 -16.19
CA ILE A 161 -4.14 3.57 -16.24
C ILE A 161 -3.83 4.98 -16.76
N ARG A 162 -4.40 5.37 -17.91
CA ARG A 162 -4.33 6.73 -18.42
C ARG A 162 -5.67 7.41 -18.20
N ILE A 163 -5.67 8.58 -17.57
CA ILE A 163 -6.84 9.44 -17.54
C ILE A 163 -6.82 10.22 -18.84
N TYR A 164 -7.82 10.00 -19.71
CA TYR A 164 -8.12 10.92 -20.79
C TYR A 164 -8.75 12.15 -20.12
N SER A 165 -8.06 13.28 -20.11
CA SER A 165 -8.66 14.54 -19.71
C SER A 165 -9.69 14.91 -20.77
N GLU A 166 -10.94 15.04 -20.38
CA GLU A 166 -12.06 15.51 -21.20
C GLU A 166 -11.89 16.97 -21.68
N ASP A 167 -10.83 17.66 -21.30
CA ASP A 167 -10.52 19.03 -21.74
C ASP A 167 -10.29 19.17 -23.26
N ALA A 168 -10.26 18.06 -24.01
CA ALA A 168 -10.19 18.08 -25.47
C ALA A 168 -11.58 18.11 -26.15
N ALA A 169 -12.65 17.73 -25.46
CA ALA A 169 -13.98 17.64 -26.02
C ALA A 169 -14.80 18.94 -25.89
N GLU A 170 -14.37 19.89 -25.07
CA GLU A 170 -15.03 21.22 -24.99
C GLU A 170 -14.44 22.27 -25.95
N ARG A 171 -13.49 21.91 -26.79
CA ARG A 171 -12.86 22.81 -27.78
C ARG A 171 -13.24 22.56 -29.22
N GLU A 172 -14.17 21.64 -29.48
CA GLU A 172 -14.83 21.47 -30.79
C GLU A 172 -16.32 21.94 -30.73
#